data_814b7fd05c9de53770266170b5a1b29c
#
_entry.id   814b7fd05c9de53770266170b5a1b29c
#
_cell.length_a   1.000
_cell.length_b   1.000
_cell.length_c   1.000
_cell.angle_alpha   90.00
_cell.angle_beta   90.00
_cell.angle_gamma   90.00
#
_symmetry.space_group_name_H-M   'P 1'
#
loop_
_entity.id
_entity.type
_entity.pdbx_description
1 polymer ?
#
loop_
_entity_poly.entity_id
_entity_poly.type
_entity_poly.pdbx_seq_one_letter_code
_entity_poly.pdbx_strand_id
1 'polypeptide(L)'
;MKKRPPPNLLKLAKSESLRVSIRIGKDGVNTSLISELENQLEKRTVVKLKINKGMALNKEDRNQIFTRIADESNSSVIFQRGNVAVFCKAGGQ
;
A
#
# COMPACT_ATOMS: atom_id res chain seq x y z
N MET A 1 -6.10 -10.85 15.17
CA MET A 1 -6.95 -9.68 14.98
C MET A 1 -6.12 -8.46 14.63
N LYS A 2 -6.51 -7.78 13.60
CA LYS A 2 -5.74 -6.61 13.18
C LYS A 2 -6.08 -5.41 14.04
N LYS A 3 -5.06 -4.71 14.47
CA LYS A 3 -5.28 -3.48 15.22
C LYS A 3 -5.62 -2.35 14.26
N ARG A 4 -6.46 -1.46 14.71
CA ARG A 4 -6.75 -0.28 13.94
C ARG A 4 -5.53 0.64 13.95
N PRO A 5 -5.22 1.28 12.82
CA PRO A 5 -4.13 2.25 12.84
C PRO A 5 -4.49 3.44 13.72
N PRO A 6 -3.50 4.07 14.32
CA PRO A 6 -3.76 5.29 15.09
C PRO A 6 -4.39 6.36 14.22
N PRO A 7 -5.22 7.24 14.80
CA PRO A 7 -5.85 8.31 14.01
C PRO A 7 -4.86 9.19 13.26
N ASN A 8 -3.69 9.43 13.82
CA ASN A 8 -2.69 10.25 13.14
C ASN A 8 -2.14 9.56 11.89
N LEU A 9 -2.08 8.24 11.88
CA LEU A 9 -1.66 7.52 10.67
C LEU A 9 -2.70 7.62 9.58
N LEU A 10 -3.98 7.53 9.94
CA LEU A 10 -5.05 7.71 8.96
C LEU A 10 -5.02 9.10 8.35
N LYS A 11 -4.80 10.09 9.18
CA LYS A 11 -4.70 11.46 8.72
C LYS A 11 -3.55 11.62 7.75
N LEU A 12 -2.41 11.03 8.09
CA LEU A 12 -1.24 11.07 7.23
C LEU A 12 -1.50 10.34 5.92
N ALA A 13 -2.18 9.21 5.98
CA ALA A 13 -2.47 8.42 4.78
C ALA A 13 -3.39 9.17 3.82
N LYS A 14 -4.29 9.98 4.34
CA LYS A 14 -5.23 10.75 3.52
C LYS A 14 -4.66 12.07 3.06
N SER A 15 -3.49 12.43 3.54
CA SER A 15 -2.90 13.73 3.23
C SER A 15 -2.52 13.84 1.76
N GLU A 16 -2.85 14.95 1.15
CA GLU A 16 -2.48 15.21 -0.23
C GLU A 16 -0.98 15.42 -0.39
N SER A 17 -0.30 15.72 0.70
CA SER A 17 1.14 15.89 0.64
C SER A 17 1.90 14.57 0.64
N LEU A 18 1.23 13.48 0.95
CA LEU A 18 1.84 12.16 0.89
C LEU A 18 1.96 11.74 -0.57
N ARG A 19 3.18 11.58 -1.04
CA ARG A 19 3.41 11.27 -2.44
C ARG A 19 3.49 9.77 -2.70
N VAL A 20 3.15 9.39 -3.92
CA VAL A 20 3.28 8.01 -4.36
C VAL A 20 4.75 7.63 -4.38
N SER A 21 5.11 6.57 -3.66
CA SER A 21 6.48 6.09 -3.60
C SER A 21 6.70 4.88 -4.50
N ILE A 22 5.67 4.09 -4.72
CA ILE A 22 5.79 2.86 -5.50
C ILE A 22 4.65 2.83 -6.51
N ARG A 23 4.97 2.38 -7.73
CA ARG A 23 3.97 2.24 -8.78
C ARG A 23 3.99 0.82 -9.32
N ILE A 24 2.81 0.29 -9.59
CA ILE A 24 2.68 -1.03 -10.21
C ILE A 24 2.44 -0.82 -11.70
N GLY A 25 3.33 -1.35 -12.51
CA GLY A 25 3.21 -1.25 -13.96
C GLY A 25 2.90 -2.59 -14.59
N LYS A 26 3.34 -2.76 -15.82
CA LYS A 26 3.05 -3.96 -16.61
C LYS A 26 3.46 -5.27 -15.93
N ASP A 27 4.52 -5.24 -15.17
CA ASP A 27 5.01 -6.46 -14.54
C ASP A 27 4.15 -6.93 -13.39
N GLY A 28 3.24 -6.09 -12.95
CA GLY A 28 2.36 -6.46 -11.87
C GLY A 28 3.09 -6.60 -10.55
N VAL A 29 2.55 -7.48 -9.70
CA VAL A 29 3.14 -7.72 -8.39
C VAL A 29 4.26 -8.76 -8.54
N ASN A 30 5.44 -8.41 -8.09
CA ASN A 30 6.58 -9.33 -8.14
C ASN A 30 7.43 -9.16 -6.90
N THR A 31 8.47 -10.01 -6.80
CA THR A 31 9.34 -10.01 -5.62
C THR A 31 10.03 -8.66 -5.42
N SER A 32 10.44 -8.04 -6.51
CA SER A 32 11.12 -6.73 -6.42
C SER A 32 10.20 -5.68 -5.82
N LEU A 33 8.95 -5.67 -6.24
CA LEU A 33 7.97 -4.72 -5.72
C LEU A 33 7.78 -4.92 -4.22
N ILE A 34 7.61 -6.17 -3.81
CA ILE A 34 7.39 -6.49 -2.40
C ILE A 34 8.60 -6.10 -1.56
N SER A 35 9.80 -6.41 -2.05
CA SER A 35 11.02 -6.03 -1.35
C SER A 35 11.15 -4.53 -1.21
N GLU A 36 10.81 -3.82 -2.27
CA GLU A 36 10.88 -2.36 -2.23
C GLU A 36 9.92 -1.79 -1.19
N LEU A 37 8.71 -2.33 -1.14
CA LEU A 37 7.73 -1.88 -0.17
C LEU A 37 8.21 -2.16 1.25
N GLU A 38 8.74 -3.35 1.49
CA GLU A 38 9.28 -3.69 2.80
C GLU A 38 10.40 -2.74 3.20
N ASN A 39 11.31 -2.46 2.26
CA ASN A 39 12.41 -1.54 2.54
C ASN A 39 11.92 -0.15 2.90
N GLN A 40 10.94 0.34 2.18
CA GLN A 40 10.42 1.67 2.45
C GLN A 40 9.69 1.72 3.78
N LEU A 41 8.99 0.64 4.14
CA LEU A 41 8.28 0.59 5.42
C LEU A 41 9.23 0.49 6.62
N GLU A 42 10.48 0.09 6.38
CA GLU A 42 11.49 0.15 7.43
C GLU A 42 11.89 1.58 7.75
N LYS A 43 11.78 2.45 6.78
CA LYS A 43 12.23 3.84 6.92
C LYS A 43 11.11 4.84 7.08
N ARG A 44 9.91 4.48 6.68
CA ARG A 44 8.78 5.39 6.68
C ARG A 44 7.62 4.81 7.45
N THR A 45 6.84 5.71 8.03
CA THR A 45 5.64 5.28 8.77
C THR A 45 4.58 4.72 7.84
N VAL A 46 4.41 5.36 6.69
CA VAL A 46 3.44 4.93 5.69
C VAL A 46 4.06 5.02 4.30
N VAL A 47 3.57 4.18 3.39
CA VAL A 47 4.03 4.19 2.00
C VAL A 47 2.80 4.21 1.11
N LYS A 48 2.80 5.12 0.14
CA LYS A 48 1.69 5.26 -0.80
C LYS A 48 2.05 4.56 -2.11
N LEU A 49 1.16 3.69 -2.55
CA LEU A 49 1.38 2.86 -3.73
C LEU A 49 0.25 3.11 -4.71
N LYS A 50 0.58 3.17 -6.00
CA LYS A 50 -0.42 3.41 -7.04
C LYS A 50 -0.32 2.36 -8.14
N ILE A 51 -1.48 1.86 -8.57
CA ILE A 51 -1.56 0.97 -9.73
C ILE A 51 -1.68 1.84 -10.97
N ASN A 52 -0.78 1.63 -11.94
CA ASN A 52 -0.80 2.41 -13.16
C ASN A 52 -2.09 2.17 -13.94
N LYS A 53 -2.50 3.17 -14.71
CA LYS A 53 -3.72 3.11 -15.47
C LYS A 53 -3.68 1.90 -16.39
N GLY A 54 -3.48 1.38 -17.07
CA GLY A 54 -3.49 0.21 -17.90
C GLY A 54 -3.69 -1.09 -17.15
N MET A 55 -3.37 -1.06 -15.87
CA MET A 55 -3.56 -2.21 -15.01
C MET A 55 -4.89 -2.15 -14.28
N ALA A 56 -5.50 -0.99 -14.28
CA ALA A 56 -6.66 -0.75 -13.46
C ALA A 56 -7.83 -1.56 -13.95
N LEU A 57 -8.21 -2.46 -13.17
CA LEU A 57 -9.32 -3.33 -13.43
C LEU A 57 -10.51 -2.81 -12.62
N ASN A 58 -11.44 -3.66 -12.30
CA ASN A 58 -12.54 -3.23 -11.48
C ASN A 58 -12.10 -3.13 -10.01
N LYS A 59 -13.02 -2.69 -9.18
CA LYS A 59 -12.73 -2.48 -7.77
C LYS A 59 -12.27 -3.76 -7.07
N GLU A 60 -12.91 -4.88 -7.40
CA GLU A 60 -12.54 -6.15 -6.78
C GLU A 60 -11.12 -6.56 -7.11
N ASP A 61 -10.73 -6.38 -8.36
CA ASP A 61 -9.37 -6.73 -8.77
C ASP A 61 -8.34 -5.87 -8.04
N ARG A 62 -8.63 -4.59 -7.90
CA ARG A 62 -7.73 -3.71 -7.16
C ARG A 62 -7.62 -4.12 -5.70
N ASN A 63 -8.75 -4.47 -5.09
CA ASN A 63 -8.74 -4.91 -3.69
C ASN A 63 -7.89 -6.16 -3.52
N GLN A 64 -8.01 -7.10 -4.45
CA GLN A 64 -7.23 -8.33 -4.39
C GLN A 64 -5.74 -8.05 -4.52
N ILE A 65 -5.38 -7.16 -5.43
CA ILE A 65 -3.98 -6.80 -5.61
C ILE A 65 -3.41 -6.19 -4.33
N PHE A 66 -4.12 -5.22 -3.76
CA PHE A 66 -3.64 -4.56 -2.55
C PHE A 66 -3.57 -5.52 -1.37
N THR A 67 -4.56 -6.40 -1.24
CA THR A 67 -4.55 -7.39 -0.18
C THR A 67 -3.36 -8.33 -0.31
N ARG A 68 -3.09 -8.78 -1.52
CA ARG A 68 -1.95 -9.66 -1.78
C ARG A 68 -0.64 -8.97 -1.43
N ILE A 69 -0.50 -7.71 -1.83
CA ILE A 69 0.69 -6.95 -1.53
C ILE A 69 0.88 -6.82 -0.02
N ALA A 70 -0.19 -6.52 0.69
CA ALA A 70 -0.13 -6.39 2.14
C ALA A 70 0.31 -7.70 2.79
N ASP A 71 -0.26 -8.81 2.34
CA ASP A 71 0.10 -10.12 2.90
C ASP A 71 1.56 -10.45 2.64
N GLU A 72 2.02 -10.24 1.41
CA GLU A 72 3.37 -10.63 1.04
C GLU A 72 4.44 -9.71 1.61
N SER A 73 4.10 -8.48 1.89
CA SER A 73 5.04 -7.52 2.47
C SER A 73 4.90 -7.38 3.98
N ASN A 74 4.04 -8.20 4.57
CA ASN A 74 3.79 -8.14 6.00
C ASN A 74 3.40 -6.74 6.45
N SER A 75 2.46 -6.16 5.71
CA SER A 75 1.97 -4.81 5.97
C SER A 75 0.46 -4.79 5.97
N SER A 76 -0.10 -3.64 6.26
CA SER A 76 -1.55 -3.45 6.29
C SER A 76 -1.94 -2.27 5.41
N VAL A 77 -3.06 -2.40 4.72
CA VAL A 77 -3.64 -1.29 3.98
C VAL A 77 -4.45 -0.45 4.96
N ILE A 78 -4.07 0.80 5.14
CA ILE A 78 -4.78 1.68 6.07
C ILE A 78 -5.67 2.68 5.36
N PHE A 79 -5.49 2.83 4.05
CA PHE A 79 -6.32 3.73 3.26
C PHE A 79 -6.26 3.29 1.81
N GLN A 80 -7.40 3.32 1.15
CA GLN A 80 -7.47 2.94 -0.26
C GLN A 80 -8.48 3.81 -0.97
N ARG A 81 -8.09 4.33 -2.13
CA ARG A 81 -8.99 5.14 -2.93
C ARG A 81 -8.63 4.96 -4.40
N GLY A 82 -9.54 4.41 -5.18
CA GLY A 82 -9.29 4.17 -6.60
C GLY A 82 -8.08 3.27 -6.79
N ASN A 83 -7.12 3.73 -7.55
CA ASN A 83 -5.91 2.98 -7.87
C ASN A 83 -4.80 3.17 -6.85
N VAL A 84 -5.08 3.85 -5.75
CA VAL A 84 -4.07 4.22 -4.76
C VAL A 84 -4.38 3.54 -3.43
N ALA A 85 -3.34 3.05 -2.78
CA ALA A 85 -3.46 2.52 -1.42
C ALA A 85 -2.28 2.99 -0.59
N VAL A 86 -2.50 3.13 0.70
CA VAL A 86 -1.44 3.50 1.63
C VAL A 86 -1.26 2.35 2.60
N PHE A 87 0.00 1.96 2.77
CA PHE A 87 0.38 0.83 3.59
C PHE A 87 1.15 1.27 4.81
N CYS A 88 1.02 0.52 5.89
CA CYS A 88 1.87 0.69 7.06
C CYS A 88 2.32 -0.69 7.51
N LYS A 89 3.37 -0.73 8.33
CA LYS A 89 3.94 -1.97 8.78
C LYS A 89 2.93 -2.73 9.64
N ALA A 90 2.70 -3.98 9.30
CA ALA A 90 1.74 -4.79 10.04
C ALA A 90 2.31 -5.20 11.39
N GLY A 91 1.44 -5.32 12.34
CA GLY A 91 1.81 -5.79 13.65
C GLY A 91 2.74 -4.86 14.38
N GLY A 92 2.90 -3.73 13.86
CA GLY A 92 3.88 -2.93 14.34
C GLY A 92 3.65 -2.46 15.63
N GLN A 93 3.29 -2.83 15.86
CA GLN A 93 3.40 -2.45 16.84
C GLN A 93 3.99 -1.48 17.02
#